data_582c38b839867d30520d66439c736fa1
#
_entry.id   582c38b839867d30520d66439c736fa1
#
_cell.length_a   1.000
_cell.length_b   1.000
_cell.length_c   1.000
_cell.angle_alpha   90.00
_cell.angle_beta   90.00
_cell.angle_gamma   90.00
#
_symmetry.space_group_name_H-M   'P 1'
#
loop_
_entity.id
_entity.type
_entity.pdbx_description
1 polymer ?
#
loop_
_entity_poly.entity_id
_entity_poly.type
_entity_poly.pdbx_seq_one_letter_code
_entity_poly.pdbx_strand_id
1 'polypeptide(L)'
;MELMIESERLLLSLPEARLAPAALDFHLRNADHLAPWSPPRPAGFGTLAFWNEYVDKSQIAFLQGSVVRLWMREKSEPEQIIGSVGFSQIVRGPFCNAVLGYQIDQTFEGKGLMSEALRRGIKYVFAEQKLHRINANYRPENVRSGRLLARLGFHTDGFAPSYLFIDGNWRDHIQTSLINDAFRPEWLITS
;
A
#
# COMPACT_ATOMS: atom_id res chain seq x y z
N MET A 1 -14.53 12.01 -6.54
CA MET A 1 -14.43 10.76 -7.33
C MET A 1 -14.30 9.64 -6.31
N GLU A 2 -15.10 8.59 -6.44
CA GLU A 2 -15.14 7.50 -5.46
C GLU A 2 -14.56 6.25 -6.12
N LEU A 3 -13.44 5.75 -5.60
CA LEU A 3 -12.91 4.43 -5.95
C LEU A 3 -13.20 3.49 -4.78
N MET A 4 -14.00 2.46 -5.05
CA MET A 4 -14.29 1.37 -4.14
C MET A 4 -13.98 0.05 -4.83
N ILE A 5 -13.09 -0.74 -4.24
CA ILE A 5 -12.76 -2.09 -4.69
C ILE A 5 -13.26 -3.07 -3.64
N GLU A 6 -14.13 -3.98 -4.05
CA GLU A 6 -14.67 -4.99 -3.16
C GLU A 6 -13.99 -6.36 -3.36
N SER A 7 -13.85 -7.08 -2.27
CA SER A 7 -13.49 -8.50 -2.26
C SER A 7 -14.58 -9.32 -1.55
N GLU A 8 -14.31 -10.52 -1.18
CA GLU A 8 -15.24 -11.36 -0.41
C GLU A 8 -15.57 -10.74 0.94
N ARG A 9 -14.55 -10.33 1.69
CA ARG A 9 -14.68 -9.83 3.07
C ARG A 9 -14.39 -8.33 3.22
N LEU A 10 -13.76 -7.69 2.23
CA LEU A 10 -13.17 -6.37 2.38
C LEU A 10 -13.76 -5.31 1.46
N LEU A 11 -13.72 -4.09 1.96
CA LEU A 11 -13.86 -2.84 1.21
C LEU A 11 -12.51 -2.13 1.18
N LEU A 12 -12.02 -1.81 -0.01
CA LEU A 12 -10.82 -1.01 -0.24
C LEU A 12 -11.24 0.29 -0.91
N SER A 13 -11.12 1.42 -0.24
CA SER A 13 -11.53 2.73 -0.80
C SER A 13 -10.40 3.74 -0.72
N LEU A 14 -10.45 4.75 -1.59
CA LEU A 14 -9.63 5.94 -1.38
C LEU A 14 -9.88 6.54 0.00
N PRO A 15 -8.89 7.25 0.58
CA PRO A 15 -9.09 8.02 1.78
C PRO A 15 -10.27 8.99 1.65
N GLU A 16 -11.15 8.97 2.65
CA GLU A 16 -12.37 9.80 2.74
C GLU A 16 -12.38 10.58 4.05
N ALA A 17 -12.84 11.84 4.02
CA ALA A 17 -12.83 12.71 5.20
C ALA A 17 -13.62 12.12 6.39
N ARG A 18 -14.75 11.46 6.13
CA ARG A 18 -15.56 10.81 7.19
C ARG A 18 -14.79 9.70 7.94
N LEU A 19 -13.80 9.08 7.28
CA LEU A 19 -12.98 8.00 7.85
C LEU A 19 -11.65 8.50 8.44
N ALA A 20 -11.34 9.81 8.38
CA ALA A 20 -10.11 10.37 8.95
C ALA A 20 -9.97 10.08 10.46
N PRO A 21 -11.03 10.14 11.29
CA PRO A 21 -10.95 9.72 12.70
C PRO A 21 -10.59 8.24 12.86
N ALA A 22 -11.13 7.35 12.02
CA ALA A 22 -10.80 5.93 12.05
C ALA A 22 -9.37 5.64 11.60
N ALA A 23 -8.83 6.44 10.67
CA ALA A 23 -7.43 6.35 10.25
C ALA A 23 -6.48 6.76 11.39
N LEU A 24 -6.80 7.85 12.08
CA LEU A 24 -6.06 8.27 13.28
C LEU A 24 -6.07 7.17 14.34
N ASP A 25 -7.25 6.63 14.66
CA ASP A 25 -7.40 5.54 15.64
C ASP A 25 -6.58 4.31 15.25
N PHE A 26 -6.65 3.87 13.98
CA PHE A 26 -5.84 2.75 13.47
C PHE A 26 -4.35 2.95 13.73
N HIS A 27 -3.83 4.13 13.47
CA HIS A 27 -2.40 4.42 13.64
C HIS A 27 -1.98 4.62 15.10
N LEU A 28 -2.89 5.08 15.97
CA LEU A 28 -2.62 5.20 17.40
C LEU A 28 -2.59 3.83 18.07
N ARG A 29 -3.60 2.97 17.85
CA ARG A 29 -3.68 1.66 18.47
C ARG A 29 -2.64 0.65 17.95
N ASN A 30 -2.07 0.89 16.75
CA ASN A 30 -1.02 0.06 16.17
C ASN A 30 0.36 0.73 16.20
N ALA A 31 0.56 1.74 17.06
CA ALA A 31 1.78 2.55 17.05
C ALA A 31 3.04 1.69 17.21
N ASP A 32 3.09 0.87 18.23
CA ASP A 32 4.24 0.02 18.57
C ASP A 32 4.41 -1.13 17.56
N HIS A 33 3.28 -1.71 17.12
CA HIS A 33 3.29 -2.79 16.12
C HIS A 33 3.87 -2.35 14.78
N LEU A 34 3.56 -1.13 14.32
CA LEU A 34 3.98 -0.62 13.02
C LEU A 34 5.35 0.07 13.04
N ALA A 35 5.80 0.57 14.20
CA ALA A 35 7.04 1.35 14.31
C ALA A 35 8.27 0.65 13.72
N PRO A 36 8.52 -0.66 13.97
CA PRO A 36 9.70 -1.34 13.43
C PRO A 36 9.72 -1.44 11.90
N TRP A 37 8.58 -1.21 11.23
CA TRP A 37 8.39 -1.43 9.79
C TRP A 37 8.10 -0.15 9.02
N SER A 38 7.99 0.98 9.72
CA SER A 38 7.56 2.25 9.12
C SER A 38 8.66 3.30 9.15
N PRO A 39 8.76 4.16 8.13
CA PRO A 39 9.56 5.37 8.19
C PRO A 39 9.17 6.27 9.37
N PRO A 40 10.02 7.24 9.76
CA PRO A 40 9.69 8.21 10.78
C PRO A 40 8.36 8.91 10.50
N ARG A 41 7.55 9.07 11.54
CA ARG A 41 6.25 9.74 11.43
C ARG A 41 6.46 11.24 11.25
N PRO A 42 5.77 11.89 10.28
CA PRO A 42 5.85 13.33 10.11
C PRO A 42 5.21 14.07 11.30
N ALA A 43 5.55 15.35 11.45
CA ALA A 43 4.95 16.23 12.44
C ALA A 43 3.41 16.22 12.28
N GLY A 44 2.70 16.23 13.41
CA GLY A 44 1.25 16.23 13.42
C GLY A 44 0.58 14.87 13.13
N PHE A 45 1.32 13.81 12.84
CA PHE A 45 0.79 12.48 12.50
C PHE A 45 -0.27 11.95 13.48
N GLY A 46 -0.14 12.25 14.77
CA GLY A 46 -1.09 11.88 15.83
C GLY A 46 -2.31 12.81 15.95
N THR A 47 -2.62 13.63 14.96
CA THR A 47 -3.74 14.59 15.00
C THR A 47 -4.75 14.35 13.88
N LEU A 48 -6.01 14.68 14.13
CA LEU A 48 -7.05 14.61 13.10
C LEU A 48 -6.79 15.57 11.94
N ALA A 49 -6.18 16.72 12.22
CA ALA A 49 -5.82 17.71 11.19
C ALA A 49 -4.88 17.12 10.14
N PHE A 50 -3.87 16.34 10.57
CA PHE A 50 -2.98 15.62 9.66
C PHE A 50 -3.75 14.64 8.76
N TRP A 51 -4.71 13.88 9.31
CA TRP A 51 -5.45 12.88 8.55
C TRP A 51 -6.46 13.49 7.57
N ASN A 52 -7.03 14.65 7.90
CA ASN A 52 -7.83 15.42 6.93
C ASN A 52 -6.94 15.89 5.75
N GLU A 53 -5.79 16.47 6.03
CA GLU A 53 -4.84 16.89 4.99
C GLU A 53 -4.32 15.67 4.17
N TYR A 54 -4.11 14.53 4.83
CA TYR A 54 -3.72 13.28 4.16
C TYR A 54 -4.79 12.81 3.16
N VAL A 55 -6.09 12.96 3.50
CA VAL A 55 -7.19 12.66 2.59
C VAL A 55 -7.10 13.53 1.34
N ASP A 56 -7.01 14.85 1.52
CA ASP A 56 -6.95 15.79 0.40
C ASP A 56 -5.76 15.52 -0.52
N LYS A 57 -4.57 15.36 0.07
CA LYS A 57 -3.34 15.01 -0.68
C LYS A 57 -3.46 13.67 -1.40
N SER A 58 -4.11 12.69 -0.81
CA SER A 58 -4.31 11.38 -1.42
C SER A 58 -5.25 11.43 -2.62
N GLN A 59 -6.32 12.21 -2.53
CA GLN A 59 -7.26 12.41 -3.63
C GLN A 59 -6.62 13.17 -4.80
N ILE A 60 -5.88 14.23 -4.51
CA ILE A 60 -5.12 14.98 -5.53
C ILE A 60 -4.11 14.08 -6.23
N ALA A 61 -3.31 13.32 -5.48
CA ALA A 61 -2.30 12.42 -6.04
C ALA A 61 -2.92 11.28 -6.88
N PHE A 62 -4.11 10.81 -6.50
CA PHE A 62 -4.87 9.84 -7.29
C PHE A 62 -5.34 10.45 -8.63
N LEU A 63 -5.91 11.66 -8.62
CA LEU A 63 -6.32 12.37 -9.83
C LEU A 63 -5.16 12.64 -10.78
N GLN A 64 -3.97 12.90 -10.23
CA GLN A 64 -2.72 13.07 -11.00
C GLN A 64 -2.14 11.74 -11.50
N GLY A 65 -2.72 10.59 -11.13
CA GLY A 65 -2.21 9.27 -11.49
C GLY A 65 -0.85 8.92 -10.87
N SER A 66 -0.42 9.63 -9.83
CA SER A 66 0.90 9.47 -9.20
C SER A 66 0.90 8.50 -8.02
N VAL A 67 -0.26 8.28 -7.39
CA VAL A 67 -0.41 7.41 -6.23
C VAL A 67 -1.82 6.81 -6.19
N VAL A 68 -1.93 5.55 -5.77
CA VAL A 68 -3.20 4.92 -5.37
C VAL A 68 -3.06 4.51 -3.91
N ARG A 69 -3.80 5.15 -3.00
CA ARG A 69 -3.88 4.77 -1.58
C ARG A 69 -5.26 4.24 -1.27
N LEU A 70 -5.32 3.09 -0.61
CA LEU A 70 -6.57 2.41 -0.28
C LEU A 70 -6.59 2.11 1.22
N TRP A 71 -7.61 2.58 1.92
CA TRP A 71 -7.92 2.14 3.27
C TRP A 71 -8.70 0.83 3.21
N MET A 72 -8.33 -0.10 4.09
CA MET A 72 -8.88 -1.44 4.16
C MET A 72 -9.83 -1.57 5.35
N ARG A 73 -11.05 -2.03 5.09
CA ARG A 73 -12.12 -2.22 6.08
C ARG A 73 -12.78 -3.57 5.86
N GLU A 74 -13.30 -4.21 6.90
CA GLU A 74 -14.18 -5.36 6.72
C GLU A 74 -15.59 -4.91 6.34
N LYS A 75 -16.30 -5.71 5.53
CA LYS A 75 -17.70 -5.42 5.16
C LYS A 75 -18.64 -5.45 6.36
N SER A 76 -18.31 -6.23 7.40
CA SER A 76 -19.04 -6.32 8.66
C SER A 76 -18.89 -5.07 9.54
N GLU A 77 -17.75 -4.35 9.41
CA GLU A 77 -17.41 -3.18 10.21
C GLU A 77 -16.87 -2.06 9.30
N PRO A 78 -17.74 -1.45 8.46
CA PRO A 78 -17.29 -0.57 7.37
C PRO A 78 -16.76 0.79 7.85
N GLU A 79 -16.90 1.13 9.10
CA GLU A 79 -16.37 2.36 9.69
C GLU A 79 -15.00 2.15 10.36
N GLN A 80 -14.56 0.90 10.57
CA GLN A 80 -13.26 0.59 11.17
C GLN A 80 -12.19 0.37 10.10
N ILE A 81 -11.12 1.16 10.11
CA ILE A 81 -9.94 0.89 9.31
C ILE A 81 -9.09 -0.19 10.00
N ILE A 82 -8.83 -1.27 9.27
CA ILE A 82 -8.03 -2.41 9.73
C ILE A 82 -6.68 -2.52 9.00
N GLY A 83 -6.44 -1.67 8.02
CA GLY A 83 -5.19 -1.65 7.27
C GLY A 83 -5.20 -0.68 6.10
N SER A 84 -4.12 -0.68 5.36
CA SER A 84 -3.97 0.11 4.14
C SER A 84 -3.10 -0.59 3.11
N VAL A 85 -3.37 -0.28 1.84
CA VAL A 85 -2.57 -0.68 0.69
C VAL A 85 -2.26 0.58 -0.12
N GLY A 86 -1.00 0.80 -0.46
CA GLY A 86 -0.57 1.96 -1.23
C GLY A 86 0.32 1.57 -2.40
N PHE A 87 0.02 2.12 -3.57
CA PHE A 87 0.89 2.09 -4.74
C PHE A 87 1.36 3.52 -4.96
N SER A 88 2.62 3.77 -4.70
CA SER A 88 3.25 5.09 -4.80
C SER A 88 4.33 5.10 -5.86
N GLN A 89 4.89 6.29 -6.14
CA GLN A 89 5.92 6.45 -7.16
C GLN A 89 5.48 5.81 -8.49
N ILE A 90 4.22 6.06 -8.87
CA ILE A 90 3.73 5.60 -10.17
C ILE A 90 4.44 6.38 -11.26
N VAL A 91 5.30 5.70 -11.99
CA VAL A 91 6.07 6.25 -13.12
C VAL A 91 5.53 5.66 -14.39
N ARG A 92 5.24 6.52 -15.36
CA ARG A 92 4.76 6.13 -16.70
C ARG A 92 5.93 6.00 -17.68
N GLY A 93 5.60 5.76 -18.93
CA GLY A 93 6.60 5.59 -20.00
C GLY A 93 7.39 4.28 -19.88
N PRO A 94 8.63 4.20 -20.36
CA PRO A 94 9.39 2.93 -20.44
C PRO A 94 9.61 2.21 -19.11
N PHE A 95 9.57 2.92 -17.97
CA PHE A 95 9.71 2.32 -16.65
C PHE A 95 8.40 1.68 -16.15
N CYS A 96 7.26 2.30 -16.41
CA CYS A 96 5.88 1.83 -16.18
C CYS A 96 5.69 1.01 -14.89
N ASN A 97 6.02 1.60 -13.75
CA ASN A 97 6.19 0.95 -12.46
C ASN A 97 5.48 1.67 -11.32
N ALA A 98 5.23 0.95 -10.23
CA ALA A 98 4.85 1.50 -8.93
C ALA A 98 5.56 0.77 -7.79
N VAL A 99 5.62 1.42 -6.62
CA VAL A 99 6.10 0.83 -5.37
C VAL A 99 4.92 0.53 -4.46
N LEU A 100 4.77 -0.73 -4.08
CA LEU A 100 3.74 -1.24 -3.17
C LEU A 100 4.21 -1.17 -1.72
N GLY A 101 3.38 -0.57 -0.86
CA GLY A 101 3.48 -0.63 0.59
C GLY A 101 2.13 -1.03 1.20
N TYR A 102 2.15 -1.70 2.36
CA TYR A 102 0.93 -2.10 3.04
C TYR A 102 1.13 -2.26 4.53
N GLN A 103 0.04 -2.12 5.27
CA GLN A 103 0.00 -2.23 6.73
C GLN A 103 -1.31 -2.90 7.15
N ILE A 104 -1.27 -3.68 8.22
CA ILE A 104 -2.47 -4.30 8.80
C ILE A 104 -2.43 -4.16 10.31
N ASP A 105 -3.59 -4.02 10.91
CA ASP A 105 -3.78 -4.05 12.35
C ASP A 105 -3.33 -5.38 12.93
N GLN A 106 -2.62 -5.34 14.06
CA GLN A 106 -2.08 -6.52 14.73
C GLN A 106 -3.14 -7.59 15.00
N THR A 107 -4.35 -7.17 15.38
CA THR A 107 -5.46 -8.07 15.73
C THR A 107 -6.08 -8.76 14.51
N PHE A 108 -5.80 -8.26 13.32
CA PHE A 108 -6.28 -8.80 12.05
C PHE A 108 -5.23 -9.60 11.27
N GLU A 109 -4.03 -9.74 11.81
CA GLU A 109 -2.98 -10.54 11.22
C GLU A 109 -3.32 -12.04 11.20
N GLY A 110 -2.70 -12.79 10.28
CA GLY A 110 -2.86 -14.24 10.20
C GLY A 110 -4.20 -14.73 9.60
N LYS A 111 -5.18 -13.84 9.38
CA LYS A 111 -6.52 -14.16 8.87
C LYS A 111 -6.63 -14.17 7.33
N GLY A 112 -5.53 -13.94 6.62
CA GLY A 112 -5.51 -13.90 5.15
C GLY A 112 -6.02 -12.59 4.54
N LEU A 113 -6.49 -11.63 5.34
CA LEU A 113 -7.11 -10.39 4.87
C LEU A 113 -6.15 -9.53 4.02
N MET A 114 -4.88 -9.39 4.43
CA MET A 114 -3.91 -8.64 3.62
C MET A 114 -3.64 -9.32 2.28
N SER A 115 -3.58 -10.64 2.21
CA SER A 115 -3.44 -11.36 0.93
C SER A 115 -4.62 -11.10 -0.01
N GLU A 116 -5.83 -11.07 0.53
CA GLU A 116 -7.06 -10.76 -0.19
C GLU A 116 -7.07 -9.32 -0.71
N ALA A 117 -6.71 -8.35 0.15
CA ALA A 117 -6.61 -6.94 -0.22
C ALA A 117 -5.58 -6.70 -1.33
N LEU A 118 -4.39 -7.29 -1.19
CA LEU A 118 -3.31 -7.13 -2.17
C LEU A 118 -3.68 -7.73 -3.53
N ARG A 119 -4.31 -8.91 -3.58
CA ARG A 119 -4.78 -9.49 -4.85
C ARG A 119 -5.74 -8.54 -5.59
N ARG A 120 -6.65 -7.89 -4.87
CA ARG A 120 -7.61 -6.96 -5.46
C ARG A 120 -6.95 -5.64 -5.88
N GLY A 121 -6.08 -5.07 -5.04
CA GLY A 121 -5.34 -3.86 -5.34
C GLY A 121 -4.38 -4.02 -6.52
N ILE A 122 -3.62 -5.13 -6.57
CA ILE A 122 -2.73 -5.47 -7.68
C ILE A 122 -3.52 -5.61 -8.99
N LYS A 123 -4.65 -6.36 -8.96
CA LYS A 123 -5.51 -6.51 -10.14
C LYS A 123 -5.99 -5.16 -10.66
N TYR A 124 -6.42 -4.27 -9.76
CA TYR A 124 -6.86 -2.92 -10.12
C TYR A 124 -5.73 -2.11 -10.77
N VAL A 125 -4.55 -2.10 -10.16
CA VAL A 125 -3.41 -1.31 -10.67
C VAL A 125 -2.93 -1.83 -12.03
N PHE A 126 -2.91 -3.13 -12.24
CA PHE A 126 -2.54 -3.71 -13.53
C PHE A 126 -3.59 -3.45 -14.61
N ALA A 127 -4.88 -3.58 -14.29
CA ALA A 127 -5.95 -3.42 -15.27
C ALA A 127 -6.26 -1.95 -15.58
N GLU A 128 -6.44 -1.14 -14.54
CA GLU A 128 -6.95 0.24 -14.67
C GLU A 128 -5.81 1.26 -14.78
N GLN A 129 -4.72 1.06 -14.00
CA GLN A 129 -3.56 1.93 -14.09
C GLN A 129 -2.58 1.48 -15.19
N LYS A 130 -2.82 0.33 -15.81
CA LYS A 130 -2.04 -0.21 -16.96
C LYS A 130 -0.54 -0.25 -16.69
N LEU A 131 -0.14 -0.62 -15.46
CA LEU A 131 1.28 -0.71 -15.12
C LEU A 131 1.86 -2.05 -15.58
N HIS A 132 3.16 -2.00 -15.94
CA HIS A 132 3.94 -3.18 -16.30
C HIS A 132 4.49 -3.91 -15.09
N ARG A 133 4.88 -3.16 -14.04
CA ARG A 133 5.64 -3.69 -12.91
C ARG A 133 5.15 -3.10 -11.58
N ILE A 134 5.19 -3.89 -10.53
CA ILE A 134 5.03 -3.45 -9.14
C ILE A 134 6.24 -3.94 -8.36
N ASN A 135 6.96 -3.03 -7.72
CA ASN A 135 8.03 -3.35 -6.78
C ASN A 135 7.46 -3.37 -5.35
N ALA A 136 7.94 -4.30 -4.53
CA ALA A 136 7.65 -4.34 -3.09
C ALA A 136 8.92 -4.74 -2.36
N ASN A 137 9.36 -3.88 -1.43
CA ASN A 137 10.61 -4.07 -0.72
C ASN A 137 10.31 -4.30 0.76
N TYR A 138 11.06 -5.23 1.39
CA TYR A 138 10.84 -5.54 2.80
C TYR A 138 12.16 -5.77 3.52
N ARG A 139 12.20 -5.46 4.80
CA ARG A 139 13.36 -5.76 5.66
C ARG A 139 13.54 -7.28 5.77
N PRO A 140 14.78 -7.82 5.73
CA PRO A 140 15.03 -9.26 5.83
C PRO A 140 14.38 -9.92 7.05
N GLU A 141 14.27 -9.18 8.17
CA GLU A 141 13.65 -9.64 9.41
C GLU A 141 12.12 -9.75 9.29
N ASN A 142 11.50 -9.06 8.33
CA ASN A 142 10.06 -9.14 8.07
C ASN A 142 9.70 -10.38 7.23
N VAL A 143 9.98 -11.56 7.79
CA VAL A 143 9.73 -12.85 7.13
C VAL A 143 8.27 -13.02 6.72
N ARG A 144 7.34 -12.40 7.46
CA ARG A 144 5.88 -12.46 7.15
C ARG A 144 5.59 -11.74 5.84
N SER A 145 6.15 -10.56 5.65
CA SER A 145 6.03 -9.79 4.40
C SER A 145 6.63 -10.58 3.23
N GLY A 146 7.85 -11.11 3.38
CA GLY A 146 8.49 -11.94 2.35
C GLY A 146 7.64 -13.14 1.92
N ARG A 147 7.09 -13.89 2.88
CA ARG A 147 6.21 -15.04 2.60
C ARG A 147 4.90 -14.62 1.91
N LEU A 148 4.35 -13.46 2.28
CA LEU A 148 3.15 -12.93 1.65
C LEU A 148 3.42 -12.55 0.19
N LEU A 149 4.49 -11.80 -0.07
CA LEU A 149 4.88 -11.40 -1.43
C LEU A 149 5.16 -12.62 -2.33
N ALA A 150 5.90 -13.62 -1.83
CA ALA A 150 6.15 -14.86 -2.56
C ALA A 150 4.84 -15.58 -2.95
N ARG A 151 3.86 -15.67 -2.03
CA ARG A 151 2.53 -16.27 -2.34
C ARG A 151 1.71 -15.45 -3.36
N LEU A 152 2.01 -14.17 -3.52
CA LEU A 152 1.38 -13.30 -4.51
C LEU A 152 2.11 -13.32 -5.86
N GLY A 153 3.21 -14.09 -5.98
CA GLY A 153 3.96 -14.24 -7.21
C GLY A 153 5.11 -13.23 -7.37
N PHE A 154 5.45 -12.46 -6.33
CA PHE A 154 6.62 -11.59 -6.40
C PHE A 154 7.91 -12.41 -6.43
N HIS A 155 8.81 -12.05 -7.34
CA HIS A 155 10.15 -12.61 -7.44
C HIS A 155 11.17 -11.71 -6.76
N THR A 156 12.22 -12.29 -6.16
CA THR A 156 13.33 -11.53 -5.59
C THR A 156 14.23 -11.02 -6.69
N ASP A 157 14.43 -9.71 -6.73
CA ASP A 157 15.33 -9.03 -7.68
C ASP A 157 16.74 -8.87 -7.10
N GLY A 158 16.86 -8.69 -5.78
CA GLY A 158 18.14 -8.47 -5.14
C GLY A 158 18.08 -8.06 -3.67
N PHE A 159 19.23 -7.63 -3.17
CA PHE A 159 19.43 -7.11 -1.83
C PHE A 159 19.99 -5.69 -1.91
N ALA A 160 19.41 -4.78 -1.17
CA ALA A 160 19.82 -3.38 -1.10
C ALA A 160 20.26 -3.04 0.33
N PRO A 161 21.57 -2.87 0.59
CA PRO A 161 22.05 -2.44 1.90
C PRO A 161 21.69 -0.98 2.16
N SER A 162 21.41 -0.66 3.43
CA SER A 162 21.12 0.71 3.89
C SER A 162 20.08 1.45 3.01
N TYR A 163 19.01 0.77 2.64
CA TYR A 163 18.07 1.19 1.60
C TYR A 163 17.08 2.25 2.07
N LEU A 164 16.51 2.08 3.27
CA LEU A 164 15.46 2.97 3.77
C LEU A 164 15.67 3.27 5.25
N PHE A 165 15.45 4.54 5.63
CA PHE A 165 15.54 4.97 7.01
C PHE A 165 14.26 4.57 7.78
N ILE A 166 14.38 3.58 8.66
CA ILE A 166 13.27 3.02 9.45
C ILE A 166 13.76 2.84 10.88
N ASP A 167 12.92 3.21 11.85
CA ASP A 167 13.20 3.02 13.27
C ASP A 167 14.60 3.52 13.65
N GLY A 168 14.90 4.76 13.30
CA GLY A 168 16.13 5.48 13.66
C GLY A 168 17.41 5.04 12.95
N ASN A 169 17.34 4.12 11.97
CA ASN A 169 18.51 3.64 11.25
C ASN A 169 18.22 3.38 9.75
N TRP A 170 19.28 3.43 8.94
CA TRP A 170 19.22 2.90 7.59
C TRP A 170 19.15 1.37 7.64
N ARG A 171 18.13 0.80 7.02
CA ARG A 171 17.83 -0.64 7.04
C ARG A 171 17.98 -1.27 5.67
N ASP A 172 18.53 -2.48 5.68
CA ASP A 172 18.65 -3.30 4.49
C ASP A 172 17.27 -3.78 4.03
N HIS A 173 17.12 -3.98 2.73
CA HIS A 173 15.88 -4.51 2.15
C HIS A 173 16.14 -5.59 1.13
N ILE A 174 15.27 -6.58 1.11
CA ILE A 174 15.11 -7.47 -0.03
C ILE A 174 14.17 -6.77 -1.02
N GLN A 175 14.64 -6.63 -2.24
CA GLN A 175 13.89 -6.05 -3.35
C GLN A 175 13.16 -7.15 -4.10
N THR A 176 11.87 -6.95 -4.33
CA THR A 176 11.02 -7.88 -5.09
C THR A 176 10.17 -7.16 -6.09
N SER A 177 9.72 -7.88 -7.10
CA SER A 177 8.83 -7.36 -8.11
C SER A 177 7.82 -8.37 -8.61
N LEU A 178 6.71 -7.85 -9.10
CA LEU A 178 5.67 -8.59 -9.80
C LEU A 178 5.47 -7.95 -11.19
N ILE A 179 5.56 -8.77 -12.23
CA ILE A 179 5.35 -8.35 -13.62
C ILE A 179 3.91 -8.60 -14.03
N ASN A 180 3.37 -7.71 -14.83
CA ASN A 180 2.06 -7.86 -15.43
C ASN A 180 2.16 -8.61 -16.76
N ASP A 181 1.91 -9.91 -16.75
CA ASP A 181 1.96 -10.75 -17.97
C ASP A 181 0.91 -10.36 -19.03
N ALA A 182 -0.12 -9.61 -18.62
CA ALA A 182 -1.14 -9.09 -19.53
C ALA A 182 -0.84 -7.67 -20.04
N PHE A 183 0.36 -7.14 -19.72
CA PHE A 183 0.75 -5.80 -20.18
C PHE A 183 0.84 -5.74 -21.70
N ARG A 184 0.32 -4.64 -22.26
CA ARG A 184 0.34 -4.38 -23.70
C ARG A 184 1.25 -3.19 -24.01
N PRO A 185 2.26 -3.34 -24.90
CA PRO A 185 3.17 -2.24 -25.26
C PRO A 185 2.46 -0.99 -25.77
N GLU A 186 1.28 -1.13 -26.39
CA GLU A 186 0.48 -0.01 -26.87
C GLU A 186 0.05 0.94 -25.73
N TRP A 187 -0.01 0.45 -24.49
CA TRP A 187 -0.33 1.26 -23.32
C TRP A 187 0.76 2.30 -22.98
N LEU A 188 2.00 2.09 -23.46
CA LEU A 188 3.09 3.07 -23.30
C LEU A 188 2.89 4.34 -24.11
N ILE A 189 2.11 4.26 -25.18
CA ILE A 189 1.95 5.36 -26.17
C ILE A 189 0.70 6.19 -25.83
N THR A 190 -0.23 5.64 -25.06
CA THR A 190 -1.54 6.26 -24.75
C THR A 190 -1.65 6.79 -23.32
N SER A 191 -0.58 6.75 -22.53
CA SER A 191 -0.54 7.17 -21.10
C SER A 191 0.17 8.51 -20.89
#